data_1bb87d159481d260084654ad7c6b8d1c
#
_entry.id   1bb87d159481d260084654ad7c6b8d1c
#
_cell.length_a   1.000
_cell.length_b   1.000
_cell.length_c   1.000
_cell.angle_alpha   90.00
_cell.angle_beta   90.00
_cell.angle_gamma   90.00
#
_symmetry.space_group_name_H-M   'P 1'
#
loop_
_entity.id
_entity.type
_entity.pdbx_description
1 polymer ?
#
loop_
_entity_poly.entity_id
_entity_poly.type
_entity_poly.pdbx_seq_one_letter_code
_entity_poly.pdbx_strand_id
1 'polypeptide(L)' 'MAIDDGENLNYSEYMDEDINLLENKLNQLFDFITTLKEENADLKPSLQNAQQEISVLKNKINDATLKMENLLAQLPK' A
#
# COMPACT_ATOMS: atom_id res chain seq x y z
N MET A 1 54.92 -17.41 3.37
CA MET A 1 53.88 -16.50 3.72
C MET A 1 53.08 -16.00 2.53
N ALA A 2 53.49 -16.35 1.33
CA ALA A 2 52.68 -16.09 0.16
C ALA A 2 51.33 -16.81 0.20
N ILE A 3 51.27 -17.93 0.94
CA ILE A 3 50.06 -18.72 1.09
C ILE A 3 48.97 -17.95 1.85
N ASP A 4 49.35 -17.25 2.92
CA ASP A 4 48.41 -16.49 3.73
C ASP A 4 47.85 -15.30 2.97
N ASP A 5 48.68 -14.64 2.16
CA ASP A 5 48.24 -13.52 1.32
C ASP A 5 47.26 -13.99 0.25
N GLY A 6 47.49 -15.18 -0.31
CA GLY A 6 46.54 -15.77 -1.27
C GLY A 6 45.22 -16.13 -0.67
N GLU A 7 45.22 -16.65 0.56
CA GLU A 7 43.98 -16.96 1.29
C GLU A 7 43.21 -15.69 1.62
N ASN A 8 43.87 -14.64 2.07
CA ASN A 8 43.25 -13.37 2.38
C ASN A 8 42.60 -12.75 1.15
N LEU A 9 43.23 -12.83 -0.01
CA LEU A 9 42.67 -12.34 -1.27
C LEU A 9 41.39 -13.10 -1.64
N ASN A 10 41.39 -14.42 -1.46
CA ASN A 10 40.22 -15.24 -1.74
C ASN A 10 39.06 -14.87 -0.81
N TYR A 11 39.30 -14.68 0.47
CA TYR A 11 38.28 -14.23 1.41
C TYR A 11 37.74 -12.88 1.05
N SER A 12 38.57 -11.94 0.64
CA SER A 12 38.12 -10.62 0.20
C SER A 12 37.20 -10.68 -1.01
N GLU A 13 37.53 -11.53 -1.97
CA GLU A 13 36.70 -11.72 -3.16
C GLU A 13 35.33 -12.27 -2.80
N TYR A 14 35.29 -13.30 -1.94
CA TYR A 14 33.99 -13.85 -1.46
C TYR A 14 33.19 -12.82 -0.68
N MET A 15 33.85 -12.07 0.17
CA MET A 15 33.17 -11.01 0.95
C MET A 15 32.66 -9.92 0.04
N ASP A 16 33.40 -9.53 -0.98
CA ASP A 16 33.00 -8.51 -1.93
C ASP A 16 31.75 -8.95 -2.72
N GLU A 17 31.72 -10.21 -3.14
CA GLU A 17 30.56 -10.77 -3.83
C GLU A 17 29.33 -10.80 -2.93
N ASP A 18 29.51 -11.21 -1.68
CA ASP A 18 28.44 -11.27 -0.70
C ASP A 18 27.92 -9.87 -0.37
N ILE A 19 28.82 -8.91 -0.21
CA ILE A 19 28.48 -7.51 0.05
C ILE A 19 27.71 -6.93 -1.14
N ASN A 20 28.16 -7.19 -2.36
CA ASN A 20 27.48 -6.73 -3.56
C ASN A 20 26.08 -7.32 -3.66
N LEU A 21 25.94 -8.60 -3.33
CA LEU A 21 24.63 -9.25 -3.32
C LEU A 21 23.70 -8.62 -2.29
N LEU A 22 24.22 -8.34 -1.10
CA LEU A 22 23.47 -7.67 -0.05
C LEU A 22 23.05 -6.26 -0.45
N GLU A 23 23.96 -5.51 -1.08
CA GLU A 23 23.65 -4.17 -1.59
C GLU A 23 22.52 -4.20 -2.61
N ASN A 24 22.58 -5.15 -3.54
CA ASN A 24 21.53 -5.31 -4.54
C ASN A 24 20.19 -5.62 -3.89
N LYS A 25 20.17 -6.50 -2.90
CA LYS A 25 18.96 -6.85 -2.16
C LYS A 25 18.43 -5.68 -1.37
N LEU A 26 19.32 -4.91 -0.74
CA LEU A 26 18.94 -3.71 -0.02
C LEU A 26 18.31 -2.68 -0.95
N ASN A 27 18.89 -2.47 -2.11
CA ASN A 27 18.36 -1.55 -3.11
C ASN A 27 16.96 -1.98 -3.57
N GLN A 28 16.77 -3.27 -3.80
CA GLN A 28 15.47 -3.84 -4.15
C GLN A 28 14.44 -3.62 -3.03
N LEU A 29 14.86 -3.79 -1.78
CA LEU A 29 14.01 -3.54 -0.62
C LEU A 29 13.63 -2.06 -0.50
N PHE A 30 14.58 -1.16 -0.71
CA PHE A 30 14.31 0.28 -0.71
C PHE A 30 13.31 0.66 -1.80
N ASP A 31 13.48 0.12 -2.99
CA ASP A 31 12.54 0.37 -4.09
C ASP A 31 11.15 -0.15 -3.73
N PHE A 32 11.08 -1.32 -3.13
CA PHE A 32 9.83 -1.93 -2.70
C PHE A 32 9.15 -1.08 -1.62
N ILE A 33 9.93 -0.61 -0.64
CA ILE A 33 9.41 0.26 0.42
C ILE A 33 8.89 1.57 -0.17
N THR A 34 9.61 2.17 -1.11
CA THR A 34 9.19 3.40 -1.77
C THR A 34 7.86 3.19 -2.51
N THR A 35 7.75 2.09 -3.25
CA THR A 35 6.53 1.73 -3.96
C THR A 35 5.35 1.55 -2.99
N LEU A 36 5.58 0.84 -1.88
CA LEU A 36 4.55 0.63 -0.87
C LEU A 36 4.11 1.95 -0.22
N LYS A 37 5.04 2.85 0.05
CA LYS A 37 4.71 4.17 0.59
C LYS A 37 3.86 4.98 -0.37
N GLU A 38 4.19 4.95 -1.64
CA GLU A 38 3.41 5.62 -2.68
C GLU A 38 2.01 5.04 -2.80
N GLU A 39 1.91 3.71 -2.83
CA GLU A 39 0.62 3.03 -2.87
C GLU A 39 -0.22 3.35 -1.64
N ASN A 40 0.40 3.36 -0.45
CA ASN A 40 -0.30 3.72 0.77
C ASN A 40 -0.78 5.17 0.75
N ALA A 41 0.04 6.08 0.24
CA ALA A 41 -0.32 7.48 0.11
C ALA A 41 -1.50 7.67 -0.86
N ASP A 42 -1.57 6.85 -1.91
CA ASP A 42 -2.67 6.89 -2.87
C ASP A 42 -3.95 6.25 -2.32
N LEU A 43 -3.78 5.19 -1.52
CA LEU A 43 -4.92 4.47 -0.95
C LEU A 43 -5.69 5.28 0.10
N LYS A 44 -5.00 6.10 0.89
CA LYS A 44 -5.65 6.92 1.92
C LYS A 44 -6.73 7.83 1.37
N PRO A 45 -6.42 8.71 0.39
CA PRO A 45 -7.46 9.56 -0.17
C PRO A 45 -8.54 8.78 -0.91
N SER A 46 -8.18 7.67 -1.57
CA SER A 46 -9.18 6.81 -2.22
C SER A 46 -10.16 6.23 -1.21
N LEU A 47 -9.65 5.78 -0.08
CA LEU A 47 -10.49 5.25 0.99
C LEU A 47 -11.41 6.32 1.57
N GLN A 48 -10.88 7.52 1.82
CA GLN A 48 -11.66 8.64 2.34
C GLN A 48 -12.76 9.02 1.36
N ASN A 49 -12.46 9.09 0.07
CA ASN A 49 -13.44 9.38 -0.97
C ASN A 49 -14.54 8.32 -1.01
N ALA A 50 -14.17 7.05 -0.93
CA ALA A 50 -15.13 5.95 -0.90
C ALA A 50 -16.04 6.05 0.33
N GLN A 51 -15.48 6.37 1.49
CA GLN A 51 -16.26 6.55 2.71
C GLN A 51 -17.24 7.72 2.61
N GLN A 52 -16.81 8.82 1.98
CA GLN A 52 -17.69 9.96 1.73
C GLN A 52 -18.82 9.59 0.79
N GLU A 53 -18.52 8.88 -0.28
CA GLU A 53 -19.53 8.41 -1.23
C GLU A 53 -20.57 7.52 -0.55
N ILE A 54 -20.09 6.59 0.29
CA ILE A 54 -20.98 5.71 1.06
C ILE A 54 -21.90 6.54 1.95
N SER A 55 -21.36 7.54 2.64
CA SER A 55 -22.12 8.42 3.51
C SER A 55 -23.20 9.19 2.73
N VAL A 56 -22.84 9.76 1.58
CA VAL A 56 -23.77 10.46 0.71
C VAL A 56 -24.87 9.53 0.21
N LEU A 57 -24.50 8.33 -0.22
CA LEU A 57 -25.48 7.33 -0.70
C LEU A 57 -26.44 6.91 0.40
N LYS A 58 -25.93 6.70 1.61
CA LYS A 58 -26.78 6.37 2.76
C LYS A 58 -27.80 7.47 3.04
N ASN A 59 -27.37 8.72 2.99
CA ASN A 59 -28.27 9.87 3.19
C ASN A 59 -29.34 9.92 2.09
N LYS A 60 -28.94 9.69 0.84
CA LYS A 60 -29.89 9.66 -0.28
C LYS A 60 -30.91 8.55 -0.13
N ILE A 61 -30.47 7.37 0.31
CA ILE A 61 -31.37 6.24 0.56
C ILE A 61 -32.35 6.57 1.67
N ASN A 62 -31.88 7.18 2.77
CA ASN A 62 -32.75 7.61 3.87
C ASN A 62 -33.79 8.62 3.40
N ASP A 63 -33.37 9.64 2.64
CA ASP A 63 -34.25 10.64 2.10
C ASP A 63 -35.31 10.03 1.18
N ALA A 64 -34.88 9.12 0.30
CA ALA A 64 -35.83 8.43 -0.59
C ALA A 64 -36.80 7.56 0.19
N THR A 65 -36.33 6.88 1.22
CA THR A 65 -37.17 6.05 2.09
C THR A 65 -38.20 6.87 2.79
N LEU A 66 -37.80 8.03 3.35
CA LEU A 66 -38.73 8.94 4.01
C LEU A 66 -39.78 9.48 3.05
N LYS A 67 -39.38 9.84 1.83
CA LYS A 67 -40.33 10.32 0.80
C LYS A 67 -41.30 9.23 0.42
N MET A 68 -40.85 7.99 0.28
CA MET A 68 -41.73 6.87 -0.03
C MET A 68 -42.72 6.62 1.10
N GLU A 69 -42.24 6.64 2.34
CA GLU A 69 -43.12 6.48 3.52
C GLU A 69 -44.19 7.55 3.58
N ASN A 70 -43.82 8.81 3.34
CA ASN A 70 -44.73 9.92 3.31
C ASN A 70 -45.78 9.77 2.21
N LEU A 71 -45.37 9.35 1.03
CA LEU A 71 -46.29 9.10 -0.07
C LEU A 71 -47.27 7.99 0.24
N LEU A 72 -46.78 6.90 0.83
CA LEU A 72 -47.62 5.79 1.23
C LEU A 72 -48.65 6.20 2.30
N ALA A 73 -48.25 7.06 3.23
CA ALA A 73 -49.15 7.57 4.27
C ALA A 73 -50.26 8.48 3.71
N GLN A 74 -50.00 9.11 2.55
CA GLN A 74 -50.97 10.01 1.90
C GLN A 74 -51.93 9.28 0.98
N LEU A 75 -51.69 8.01 0.69
CA LEU A 75 -52.59 7.25 -0.17
C LEU A 75 -53.94 7.03 0.53
N PRO A 76 -55.03 7.17 -0.20
CA PRO A 76 -56.36 6.87 0.36
C PRO A 76 -56.48 5.38 0.63
N LYS A 77 -57.08 5.07 1.77
CA LYS A 77 -57.29 3.66 2.15
C LYS A 77 -58.50 3.07 1.44
#